data_67f419ec8b69eae7dd1d42d039c62d81
#
_entry.id   67f419ec8b69eae7dd1d42d039c62d81
#
_cell.length_a   1.000
_cell.length_b   1.000
_cell.length_c   1.000
_cell.angle_alpha   90.00
_cell.angle_beta   90.00
_cell.angle_gamma   90.00
#
_symmetry.space_group_name_H-M   'P 1'
#
loop_
_entity.id
_entity.type
_entity.pdbx_description
1 polymer ?
#
loop_
_entity_poly.entity_id
_entity_poly.type
_entity_poly.pdbx_seq_one_letter_code
_entity_poly.pdbx_strand_id
1 'polypeptide(L)'
;MVKMVAHRGWSSRYPENSIKAIQASIDAGCRWVEFDVQLSGDEVPVVFHDASLNRTTGLKGDIFNHSATGLSKMPLKQLSSDLQADKQFIPRLSDVLSLLQSNPQVTFFVEIKDESLRVFDIEKTIDALLEVVEPYKKQCVIIAFDWRALAEIRKRCEMPVGWILKGFDAETLQLAEKHTPDYLICNYLKLGHSKPWPGAWKWMLYEINELSTITHFTCLGIDFIETSDIGDMLVDELPD
;
A
#
# COMPACT_ATOMS: atom_id res chain seq x y z
N MET A 1 11.16 18.68 0.82
CA MET A 1 11.50 17.50 1.65
C MET A 1 10.68 16.32 1.12
N VAL A 2 11.31 15.16 0.87
CA VAL A 2 10.62 13.93 0.43
C VAL A 2 9.69 13.45 1.55
N LYS A 3 8.59 12.81 1.20
CA LYS A 3 7.62 12.27 2.15
C LYS A 3 7.84 10.78 2.31
N MET A 4 7.96 10.32 3.55
CA MET A 4 8.12 8.91 3.85
C MET A 4 6.77 8.21 3.92
N VAL A 5 6.69 7.02 3.30
CA VAL A 5 5.51 6.14 3.28
C VAL A 5 5.85 4.84 3.98
N ALA A 6 5.02 4.41 4.91
CA ALA A 6 5.21 3.14 5.61
C ALA A 6 4.68 1.98 4.76
N HIS A 7 5.56 1.12 4.25
CA HIS A 7 5.24 -0.04 3.40
C HIS A 7 4.60 -1.16 4.22
N ARG A 8 3.31 -1.39 4.03
CA ARG A 8 2.49 -2.34 4.82
C ARG A 8 2.50 -2.04 6.31
N GLY A 9 2.55 -0.73 6.65
CA GLY A 9 2.83 -0.23 7.99
C GLY A 9 4.33 -0.33 8.35
N TRP A 10 4.67 -0.35 9.64
CA TRP A 10 6.06 -0.57 10.09
C TRP A 10 6.43 -2.05 10.01
N SER A 11 6.58 -2.54 8.79
CA SER A 11 6.69 -3.97 8.48
C SER A 11 8.06 -4.59 8.79
N SER A 12 9.11 -3.79 9.03
CA SER A 12 10.39 -4.30 9.56
C SER A 12 10.28 -4.73 11.02
N ARG A 13 9.32 -4.19 11.78
CA ARG A 13 9.19 -4.41 13.21
C ARG A 13 7.95 -5.22 13.61
N TYR A 14 6.87 -5.12 12.86
CA TYR A 14 5.61 -5.79 13.12
C TYR A 14 5.16 -6.62 11.92
N PRO A 15 4.28 -7.62 12.08
CA PRO A 15 3.75 -8.35 10.94
C PRO A 15 3.16 -7.41 9.90
N GLU A 16 3.62 -7.51 8.65
CA GLU A 16 3.14 -6.68 7.54
C GLU A 16 1.62 -6.71 7.41
N ASN A 17 1.01 -5.61 6.97
CA ASN A 17 -0.44 -5.52 6.73
C ASN A 17 -1.30 -5.77 8.00
N SER A 18 -0.71 -5.74 9.20
CA SER A 18 -1.46 -5.87 10.45
C SER A 18 -1.91 -4.50 10.98
N ILE A 19 -2.99 -4.50 11.76
CA ILE A 19 -3.44 -3.31 12.50
C ILE A 19 -2.28 -2.72 13.32
N LYS A 20 -1.49 -3.59 13.97
CA LYS A 20 -0.36 -3.14 14.80
C LYS A 20 0.74 -2.47 14.00
N ALA A 21 1.11 -3.00 12.82
CA ALA A 21 2.13 -2.39 11.97
C ALA A 21 1.69 -1.00 11.47
N ILE A 22 0.43 -0.88 11.05
CA ILE A 22 -0.16 0.38 10.57
C ILE A 22 -0.25 1.39 11.71
N GLN A 23 -0.82 1.00 12.86
CA GLN A 23 -0.94 1.89 14.02
C GLN A 23 0.42 2.35 14.52
N ALA A 24 1.40 1.43 14.61
CA ALA A 24 2.75 1.78 15.07
C ALA A 24 3.45 2.77 14.15
N SER A 25 3.23 2.70 12.83
CA SER A 25 3.77 3.70 11.90
C SER A 25 3.12 5.08 12.11
N ILE A 26 1.82 5.13 12.38
CA ILE A 26 1.10 6.36 12.70
C ILE A 26 1.60 6.95 14.03
N ASP A 27 1.75 6.11 15.06
CA ASP A 27 2.25 6.52 16.38
C ASP A 27 3.69 7.06 16.31
N ALA A 28 4.51 6.55 15.39
CA ALA A 28 5.84 7.07 15.09
C ALA A 28 5.83 8.43 14.34
N GLY A 29 4.66 8.94 13.96
CA GLY A 29 4.52 10.21 13.26
C GLY A 29 4.38 10.12 11.75
N CYS A 30 4.32 8.92 11.18
CA CYS A 30 4.11 8.73 9.75
C CYS A 30 2.73 9.23 9.34
N ARG A 31 2.67 9.97 8.23
CA ARG A 31 1.42 10.53 7.68
C ARG A 31 0.94 9.83 6.43
N TRP A 32 1.75 8.96 5.87
CA TRP A 32 1.44 8.21 4.65
C TRP A 32 1.73 6.72 4.89
N VAL A 33 0.72 5.91 4.79
CA VAL A 33 0.83 4.46 5.02
C VAL A 33 0.27 3.73 3.82
N GLU A 34 1.00 2.77 3.33
CA GLU A 34 0.58 1.88 2.26
C GLU A 34 0.23 0.51 2.84
N PHE A 35 -0.73 -0.16 2.21
CA PHE A 35 -1.08 -1.54 2.48
C PHE A 35 -1.82 -2.19 1.30
N ASP A 36 -1.74 -3.52 1.24
CA ASP A 36 -2.29 -4.35 0.18
C ASP A 36 -3.71 -4.82 0.48
N VAL A 37 -4.61 -4.78 -0.51
CA VAL A 37 -5.98 -5.25 -0.40
C VAL A 37 -6.26 -6.38 -1.37
N GLN A 38 -6.83 -7.46 -0.82
CA GLN A 38 -7.38 -8.59 -1.54
C GLN A 38 -8.84 -8.78 -1.18
N LEU A 39 -9.61 -9.51 -1.99
CA LEU A 39 -10.92 -10.00 -1.60
C LEU A 39 -10.82 -11.38 -0.96
N SER A 40 -11.60 -11.61 0.08
CA SER A 40 -11.84 -12.95 0.63
C SER A 40 -12.77 -13.78 -0.29
N GLY A 41 -12.96 -15.06 0.01
CA GLY A 41 -13.85 -15.92 -0.75
C GLY A 41 -15.34 -15.52 -0.72
N ASP A 42 -15.73 -14.72 0.26
CA ASP A 42 -17.05 -14.09 0.36
C ASP A 42 -17.06 -12.62 -0.09
N GLU A 43 -16.08 -12.25 -0.94
CA GLU A 43 -15.98 -10.94 -1.63
C GLU A 43 -15.84 -9.74 -0.67
N VAL A 44 -15.39 -9.95 0.57
CA VAL A 44 -15.13 -8.89 1.55
C VAL A 44 -13.68 -8.44 1.45
N PRO A 45 -13.37 -7.12 1.34
CA PRO A 45 -12.00 -6.62 1.32
C PRO A 45 -11.26 -6.88 2.63
N VAL A 46 -10.07 -7.49 2.53
CA VAL A 46 -9.15 -7.79 3.63
C VAL A 46 -7.77 -7.26 3.31
N VAL A 47 -6.97 -6.95 4.33
CA VAL A 47 -5.64 -6.38 4.13
C VAL A 47 -4.61 -7.50 4.17
N PHE A 48 -4.10 -7.87 2.98
CA PHE A 48 -3.19 -9.00 2.79
C PHE A 48 -2.50 -8.94 1.42
N HIS A 49 -1.20 -9.28 1.36
CA HIS A 49 -0.42 -9.15 0.12
C HIS A 49 -0.59 -10.33 -0.83
N ASP A 50 -0.30 -11.56 -0.37
CA ASP A 50 -0.19 -12.75 -1.23
C ASP A 50 -1.56 -13.38 -1.52
N ALA A 51 -1.70 -14.08 -2.64
CA ALA A 51 -2.83 -14.99 -2.83
C ALA A 51 -2.77 -16.16 -1.83
N SER A 52 -1.56 -16.67 -1.54
CA SER A 52 -1.34 -17.79 -0.62
C SER A 52 -1.13 -17.34 0.82
N LEU A 53 -1.73 -18.04 1.76
CA LEU A 53 -1.60 -17.81 3.19
C LEU A 53 -0.21 -18.16 3.77
N ASN A 54 0.61 -18.91 3.04
CA ASN A 54 1.77 -19.62 3.59
C ASN A 54 2.86 -18.70 4.16
N ARG A 55 3.27 -17.67 3.43
CA ARG A 55 4.43 -16.82 3.79
C ARG A 55 4.21 -16.12 5.14
N THR A 56 3.09 -15.44 5.29
CA THR A 56 2.82 -14.55 6.44
C THR A 56 2.02 -15.20 7.57
N THR A 57 1.35 -16.35 7.33
CA THR A 57 0.62 -17.06 8.39
C THR A 57 1.21 -18.44 8.73
N GLY A 58 1.88 -19.09 7.77
CA GLY A 58 2.32 -20.50 7.87
C GLY A 58 1.21 -21.51 7.58
N LEU A 59 0.00 -21.06 7.29
CA LEU A 59 -1.12 -21.91 6.93
C LEU A 59 -1.08 -22.26 5.44
N LYS A 60 -1.71 -23.36 5.06
CA LYS A 60 -1.85 -23.76 3.66
C LYS A 60 -3.16 -23.24 3.08
N GLY A 61 -3.16 -22.97 1.79
CA GLY A 61 -4.35 -22.54 1.04
C GLY A 61 -4.25 -21.10 0.58
N ASP A 62 -5.27 -20.68 -0.16
CA ASP A 62 -5.35 -19.35 -0.75
C ASP A 62 -6.43 -18.53 -0.03
N ILE A 63 -6.21 -17.24 0.05
CA ILE A 63 -7.11 -16.28 0.71
C ILE A 63 -8.54 -16.36 0.14
N PHE A 64 -8.67 -16.61 -1.15
CA PHE A 64 -9.94 -16.72 -1.88
C PHE A 64 -10.81 -17.93 -1.49
N ASN A 65 -10.24 -18.90 -0.76
CA ASN A 65 -10.96 -20.09 -0.28
C ASN A 65 -11.55 -19.92 1.12
N HIS A 66 -11.42 -18.73 1.73
CA HIS A 66 -11.83 -18.45 3.10
C HIS A 66 -12.73 -17.22 3.15
N SER A 67 -13.71 -17.23 4.05
CA SER A 67 -14.48 -16.03 4.36
C SER A 67 -13.63 -15.02 5.13
N ALA A 68 -13.98 -13.73 5.04
CA ALA A 68 -13.31 -12.68 5.81
C ALA A 68 -13.36 -12.95 7.32
N THR A 69 -14.47 -13.50 7.82
CA THR A 69 -14.59 -13.94 9.23
C THR A 69 -13.66 -15.10 9.56
N GLY A 70 -13.39 -15.99 8.62
CA GLY A 70 -12.39 -17.06 8.78
C GLY A 70 -10.98 -16.50 8.81
N LEU A 71 -10.65 -15.62 7.87
CA LEU A 71 -9.33 -14.95 7.76
C LEU A 71 -9.01 -14.12 9.00
N SER A 72 -9.98 -13.39 9.56
CA SER A 72 -9.76 -12.57 10.76
C SER A 72 -9.45 -13.37 12.04
N LYS A 73 -9.49 -14.70 11.98
CA LYS A 73 -9.06 -15.60 13.06
C LYS A 73 -7.70 -16.25 12.77
N MET A 74 -7.13 -16.03 11.59
CA MET A 74 -5.84 -16.60 11.20
C MET A 74 -4.70 -15.71 11.69
N PRO A 75 -3.82 -16.23 12.54
CA PRO A 75 -2.74 -15.42 13.11
C PRO A 75 -1.65 -15.16 12.05
N LEU A 76 -1.14 -13.95 12.04
CA LEU A 76 0.07 -13.58 11.31
C LEU A 76 1.31 -14.05 12.08
N LYS A 77 2.36 -14.47 11.36
CA LYS A 77 3.65 -14.83 11.96
C LYS A 77 4.27 -13.62 12.64
N GLN A 78 4.76 -13.80 13.85
CA GLN A 78 5.58 -12.80 14.53
C GLN A 78 6.97 -12.75 13.90
N LEU A 79 7.56 -11.55 13.80
CA LEU A 79 8.89 -11.35 13.22
C LEU A 79 10.01 -11.70 14.20
N SER A 80 9.77 -11.55 15.50
CA SER A 80 10.72 -11.89 16.55
C SER A 80 10.00 -12.45 17.77
N SER A 81 10.65 -13.39 18.48
CA SER A 81 10.16 -13.96 19.74
C SER A 81 10.29 -13.00 20.93
N ASP A 82 11.08 -11.93 20.80
CA ASP A 82 11.40 -11.01 21.90
C ASP A 82 10.39 -9.86 22.04
N LEU A 83 9.58 -9.62 21.02
CA LEU A 83 8.47 -8.69 21.13
C LEU A 83 7.31 -9.43 21.81
N GLN A 84 6.99 -9.08 23.03
CA GLN A 84 5.70 -9.44 23.70
C GLN A 84 4.54 -8.72 22.99
N ALA A 85 4.50 -8.83 21.66
CA ALA A 85 3.45 -8.21 20.87
C ALA A 85 2.24 -9.13 20.90
N ASP A 86 1.07 -8.55 21.12
CA ASP A 86 -0.20 -9.25 20.96
C ASP A 86 -0.29 -9.91 19.59
N LYS A 87 -0.86 -11.11 19.55
CA LYS A 87 -1.08 -11.83 18.30
C LYS A 87 -1.85 -10.95 17.33
N GLN A 88 -1.29 -10.80 16.14
CA GLN A 88 -1.95 -10.10 15.04
C GLN A 88 -2.63 -11.11 14.13
N PHE A 89 -3.70 -10.67 13.47
CA PHE A 89 -4.52 -11.48 12.59
C PHE A 89 -4.69 -10.75 11.26
N ILE A 90 -5.17 -11.45 10.22
CA ILE A 90 -5.49 -10.81 8.93
C ILE A 90 -6.67 -9.85 9.15
N PRO A 91 -6.50 -8.53 8.98
CA PRO A 91 -7.58 -7.59 9.25
C PRO A 91 -8.52 -7.44 8.05
N ARG A 92 -9.77 -7.06 8.30
CA ARG A 92 -10.64 -6.53 7.26
C ARG A 92 -10.19 -5.11 6.90
N LEU A 93 -10.43 -4.70 5.67
CA LEU A 93 -10.15 -3.33 5.26
C LEU A 93 -10.90 -2.29 6.11
N SER A 94 -12.15 -2.57 6.48
CA SER A 94 -12.94 -1.72 7.37
C SER A 94 -12.28 -1.44 8.71
N ASP A 95 -11.59 -2.46 9.29
CA ASP A 95 -10.91 -2.31 10.57
C ASP A 95 -9.68 -1.39 10.44
N VAL A 96 -8.93 -1.51 9.34
CA VAL A 96 -7.79 -0.64 9.03
C VAL A 96 -8.25 0.79 8.77
N LEU A 97 -9.29 0.99 7.96
CA LEU A 97 -9.79 2.32 7.65
C LEU A 97 -10.36 3.05 8.87
N SER A 98 -10.85 2.31 9.87
CA SER A 98 -11.34 2.92 11.12
C SER A 98 -10.26 3.70 11.88
N LEU A 99 -8.98 3.39 11.67
CA LEU A 99 -7.84 4.13 12.26
C LEU A 99 -7.83 5.59 11.81
N LEU A 100 -8.34 5.90 10.61
CA LEU A 100 -8.40 7.26 10.08
C LEU A 100 -9.35 8.18 10.87
N GLN A 101 -10.33 7.63 11.59
CA GLN A 101 -11.27 8.42 12.40
C GLN A 101 -10.55 9.21 13.51
N SER A 102 -9.50 8.64 14.09
CA SER A 102 -8.69 9.27 15.11
C SER A 102 -7.43 9.96 14.55
N ASN A 103 -7.17 9.82 13.24
CA ASN A 103 -5.95 10.27 12.58
C ASN A 103 -6.27 11.07 11.30
N PRO A 104 -6.92 12.27 11.42
CA PRO A 104 -7.37 13.03 10.25
C PRO A 104 -6.24 13.53 9.34
N GLN A 105 -4.99 13.56 9.82
CA GLN A 105 -3.80 13.97 9.08
C GLN A 105 -3.16 12.85 8.26
N VAL A 106 -3.62 11.60 8.43
CA VAL A 106 -3.04 10.42 7.76
C VAL A 106 -3.73 10.18 6.43
N THR A 107 -2.94 9.79 5.44
CA THR A 107 -3.42 9.34 4.12
C THR A 107 -2.98 7.88 3.91
N PHE A 108 -3.90 7.04 3.48
CA PHE A 108 -3.63 5.66 3.10
C PHE A 108 -3.49 5.50 1.59
N PHE A 109 -2.43 4.84 1.16
CA PHE A 109 -2.30 4.27 -0.17
C PHE A 109 -2.84 2.83 -0.12
N VAL A 110 -3.93 2.59 -0.82
CA VAL A 110 -4.68 1.33 -0.79
C VAL A 110 -4.39 0.57 -2.08
N GLU A 111 -3.51 -0.43 -2.05
CA GLU A 111 -3.16 -1.22 -3.23
C GLU A 111 -4.18 -2.30 -3.52
N ILE A 112 -4.77 -2.27 -4.71
CA ILE A 112 -5.59 -3.37 -5.23
C ILE A 112 -4.66 -4.38 -5.88
N LYS A 113 -4.65 -5.60 -5.36
CA LYS A 113 -3.80 -6.67 -5.88
C LYS A 113 -4.40 -7.29 -7.15
N ASP A 114 -3.52 -7.52 -8.14
CA ASP A 114 -3.88 -8.15 -9.43
C ASP A 114 -4.56 -9.52 -9.26
N GLU A 115 -4.29 -10.24 -8.17
CA GLU A 115 -4.86 -11.56 -7.88
C GLU A 115 -6.37 -11.49 -7.70
N SER A 116 -6.87 -10.53 -6.93
CA SER A 116 -8.32 -10.32 -6.75
C SER A 116 -9.00 -9.93 -8.05
N LEU A 117 -8.36 -9.05 -8.86
CA LEU A 117 -8.89 -8.67 -10.17
C LEU A 117 -9.02 -9.84 -11.14
N ARG A 118 -8.15 -10.85 -11.01
CA ARG A 118 -8.20 -12.07 -11.83
C ARG A 118 -9.25 -13.08 -11.36
N VAL A 119 -9.49 -13.16 -10.05
CA VAL A 119 -10.41 -14.13 -9.46
C VAL A 119 -11.86 -13.64 -9.51
N PHE A 120 -12.10 -12.37 -9.18
CA PHE A 120 -13.45 -11.81 -8.99
C PHE A 120 -13.89 -10.83 -10.08
N ASP A 121 -13.08 -10.61 -11.11
CA ASP A 121 -13.16 -9.53 -12.09
C ASP A 121 -12.97 -8.11 -11.52
N ILE A 122 -12.82 -7.14 -12.42
CA ILE A 122 -12.54 -5.74 -12.05
C ILE A 122 -13.76 -5.09 -11.40
N GLU A 123 -14.95 -5.25 -11.97
CA GLU A 123 -16.16 -4.55 -11.53
C GLU A 123 -16.52 -4.94 -10.11
N LYS A 124 -16.58 -6.24 -9.82
CA LYS A 124 -16.85 -6.75 -8.47
C LYS A 124 -15.82 -6.33 -7.45
N THR A 125 -14.53 -6.40 -7.83
CA THR A 125 -13.46 -5.98 -6.91
C THR A 125 -13.57 -4.51 -6.56
N ILE A 126 -13.88 -3.66 -7.54
CA ILE A 126 -14.06 -2.22 -7.32
C ILE A 126 -15.35 -1.92 -6.54
N ASP A 127 -16.45 -2.62 -6.80
CA ASP A 127 -17.68 -2.46 -6.02
C ASP A 127 -17.44 -2.73 -4.54
N ALA A 128 -16.87 -3.89 -4.22
CA ALA A 128 -16.57 -4.27 -2.85
C ALA A 128 -15.58 -3.30 -2.16
N LEU A 129 -14.57 -2.81 -2.90
CA LEU A 129 -13.61 -1.84 -2.37
C LEU A 129 -14.29 -0.50 -2.07
N LEU A 130 -15.02 0.07 -3.02
CA LEU A 130 -15.64 1.39 -2.90
C LEU A 130 -16.70 1.45 -1.80
N GLU A 131 -17.43 0.37 -1.57
CA GLU A 131 -18.40 0.28 -0.47
C GLU A 131 -17.75 0.59 0.88
N VAL A 132 -16.49 0.18 1.05
CA VAL A 132 -15.75 0.33 2.32
C VAL A 132 -14.92 1.61 2.36
N VAL A 133 -14.33 2.03 1.23
CA VAL A 133 -13.38 3.16 1.17
C VAL A 133 -14.07 4.51 1.02
N GLU A 134 -15.25 4.58 0.40
CA GLU A 134 -15.94 5.83 0.07
C GLU A 134 -16.14 6.78 1.26
N PRO A 135 -16.46 6.32 2.49
CA PRO A 135 -16.52 7.19 3.67
C PRO A 135 -15.19 7.88 4.01
N TYR A 136 -14.06 7.33 3.56
CA TYR A 136 -12.70 7.79 3.84
C TYR A 136 -11.99 8.37 2.59
N LYS A 137 -12.71 8.63 1.50
CA LYS A 137 -12.14 9.01 0.20
C LYS A 137 -11.20 10.20 0.21
N LYS A 138 -11.33 11.11 1.17
CA LYS A 138 -10.45 12.29 1.32
C LYS A 138 -9.07 11.95 1.90
N GLN A 139 -8.94 10.77 2.49
CA GLN A 139 -7.73 10.29 3.15
C GLN A 139 -7.19 9.01 2.47
N CYS A 140 -7.73 8.62 1.32
CA CYS A 140 -7.29 7.45 0.58
C CYS A 140 -6.85 7.81 -0.84
N VAL A 141 -5.81 7.14 -1.30
CA VAL A 141 -5.34 7.08 -2.68
C VAL A 141 -5.42 5.62 -3.10
N ILE A 142 -6.13 5.32 -4.17
CA ILE A 142 -6.19 3.94 -4.68
C ILE A 142 -5.02 3.71 -5.63
N ILE A 143 -4.26 2.67 -5.39
CA ILE A 143 -3.11 2.32 -6.22
C ILE A 143 -3.24 0.89 -6.77
N ALA A 144 -2.72 0.64 -7.96
CA ALA A 144 -2.75 -0.67 -8.59
C ALA A 144 -1.71 -0.77 -9.73
N PHE A 145 -1.31 -1.99 -10.06
CA PHE A 145 -0.57 -2.30 -11.28
C PHE A 145 -1.46 -2.31 -12.52
N ASP A 146 -2.72 -2.72 -12.39
CA ASP A 146 -3.66 -2.78 -13.49
C ASP A 146 -4.37 -1.43 -13.66
N TRP A 147 -3.99 -0.70 -14.72
CA TRP A 147 -4.62 0.59 -15.04
C TRP A 147 -6.14 0.48 -15.26
N ARG A 148 -6.65 -0.66 -15.72
CA ARG A 148 -8.10 -0.84 -15.96
C ARG A 148 -8.90 -0.69 -14.66
N ALA A 149 -8.37 -1.19 -13.54
CA ALA A 149 -8.98 -1.00 -12.22
C ALA A 149 -9.00 0.49 -11.81
N LEU A 150 -7.89 1.21 -12.01
CA LEU A 150 -7.81 2.64 -11.73
C LEU A 150 -8.74 3.47 -12.62
N ALA A 151 -8.87 3.10 -13.89
CA ALA A 151 -9.80 3.74 -14.82
C ALA A 151 -11.26 3.53 -14.37
N GLU A 152 -11.57 2.35 -13.82
CA GLU A 152 -12.90 2.07 -13.28
C GLU A 152 -13.19 2.87 -12.00
N ILE A 153 -12.21 3.01 -11.09
CA ILE A 153 -12.30 3.91 -9.93
C ILE A 153 -12.63 5.35 -10.38
N ARG A 154 -11.88 5.89 -11.34
CA ARG A 154 -12.08 7.26 -11.84
C ARG A 154 -13.45 7.53 -12.47
N LYS A 155 -14.10 6.52 -13.04
CA LYS A 155 -15.49 6.64 -13.56
C LYS A 155 -16.52 6.79 -12.43
N ARG A 156 -16.22 6.26 -11.25
CA ARG A 156 -17.19 6.10 -10.17
C ARG A 156 -17.02 7.10 -9.03
N CYS A 157 -15.79 7.59 -8.81
CA CYS A 157 -15.51 8.52 -7.73
C CYS A 157 -14.32 9.45 -8.05
N GLU A 158 -14.29 10.60 -7.39
CA GLU A 158 -13.22 11.61 -7.48
C GLU A 158 -12.09 11.33 -6.48
N MET A 159 -11.61 10.08 -6.44
CA MET A 159 -10.46 9.74 -5.59
C MET A 159 -9.16 9.84 -6.38
N PRO A 160 -8.06 10.30 -5.77
CA PRO A 160 -6.76 10.24 -6.41
C PRO A 160 -6.34 8.80 -6.65
N VAL A 161 -5.69 8.56 -7.79
CA VAL A 161 -5.21 7.23 -8.17
C VAL A 161 -3.71 7.24 -8.45
N GLY A 162 -3.03 6.16 -8.08
CA GLY A 162 -1.62 5.94 -8.35
C GLY A 162 -1.39 4.69 -9.20
N TRP A 163 -0.65 4.84 -10.30
CA TRP A 163 -0.33 3.71 -11.15
C TRP A 163 1.03 3.14 -10.80
N ILE A 164 1.07 1.85 -10.40
CA ILE A 164 2.28 1.12 -10.10
C ILE A 164 2.83 0.55 -11.42
N LEU A 165 4.03 1.01 -11.80
CA LEU A 165 4.63 0.68 -13.08
C LEU A 165 5.29 -0.69 -13.07
N LYS A 166 4.98 -1.51 -14.07
CA LYS A 166 5.67 -2.80 -14.30
C LYS A 166 7.01 -2.62 -15.02
N GLY A 167 7.19 -1.52 -15.74
CA GLY A 167 8.40 -1.16 -16.48
C GLY A 167 8.70 0.33 -16.42
N PHE A 168 9.90 0.72 -16.85
CA PHE A 168 10.31 2.11 -16.99
C PHE A 168 10.88 2.31 -18.42
N ASP A 169 9.99 2.41 -19.40
CA ASP A 169 10.28 2.47 -20.83
C ASP A 169 9.37 3.48 -21.55
N ALA A 170 9.65 3.73 -22.82
CA ALA A 170 8.93 4.72 -23.62
C ALA A 170 7.44 4.39 -23.83
N GLU A 171 7.07 3.10 -23.89
CA GLU A 171 5.68 2.67 -24.03
C GLU A 171 4.90 2.96 -22.74
N THR A 172 5.50 2.63 -21.59
CA THR A 172 4.93 2.94 -20.28
C THR A 172 4.75 4.45 -20.09
N LEU A 173 5.73 5.28 -20.54
CA LEU A 173 5.60 6.74 -20.48
C LEU A 173 4.41 7.24 -21.31
N GLN A 174 4.24 6.75 -22.55
CA GLN A 174 3.10 7.15 -23.40
C GLN A 174 1.76 6.81 -22.74
N LEU A 175 1.68 5.66 -22.08
CA LEU A 175 0.48 5.27 -21.31
C LEU A 175 0.26 6.19 -20.10
N ALA A 176 1.32 6.56 -19.37
CA ALA A 176 1.23 7.49 -18.26
C ALA A 176 0.74 8.87 -18.70
N GLU A 177 1.28 9.40 -19.81
CA GLU A 177 0.83 10.66 -20.42
C GLU A 177 -0.64 10.61 -20.86
N LYS A 178 -1.06 9.48 -21.44
CA LYS A 178 -2.44 9.27 -21.86
C LYS A 178 -3.42 9.21 -20.69
N HIS A 179 -3.03 8.53 -19.62
CA HIS A 179 -3.90 8.23 -18.50
C HIS A 179 -3.83 9.27 -17.37
N THR A 180 -2.75 10.03 -17.30
CA THR A 180 -2.54 11.12 -16.33
C THR A 180 -2.88 10.73 -14.89
N PRO A 181 -2.24 9.70 -14.30
CA PRO A 181 -2.46 9.34 -12.91
C PRO A 181 -2.01 10.48 -11.97
N ASP A 182 -2.54 10.51 -10.74
CA ASP A 182 -2.09 11.48 -9.73
C ASP A 182 -0.73 11.11 -9.15
N TYR A 183 -0.41 9.80 -9.15
CA TYR A 183 0.89 9.27 -8.73
C TYR A 183 1.40 8.25 -9.74
N LEU A 184 2.71 8.32 -10.03
CA LEU A 184 3.47 7.24 -10.65
C LEU A 184 4.33 6.57 -9.59
N ILE A 185 4.23 5.25 -9.51
CA ILE A 185 4.85 4.46 -8.46
C ILE A 185 5.70 3.38 -9.10
N CYS A 186 6.95 3.23 -8.72
CA CYS A 186 7.74 2.10 -9.22
C CYS A 186 8.80 1.64 -8.21
N ASN A 187 9.27 0.40 -8.39
CA ASN A 187 10.44 -0.07 -7.68
C ASN A 187 11.66 0.78 -8.06
N TYR A 188 12.41 1.26 -7.09
CA TYR A 188 13.56 2.14 -7.32
C TYR A 188 14.62 1.51 -8.24
N LEU A 189 14.77 0.19 -8.24
CA LEU A 189 15.69 -0.53 -9.11
C LEU A 189 15.32 -0.42 -10.59
N LYS A 190 14.03 -0.24 -10.90
CA LYS A 190 13.56 -0.05 -12.29
C LYS A 190 13.88 1.33 -12.81
N LEU A 191 13.84 2.35 -11.96
CA LEU A 191 14.28 3.70 -12.30
C LEU A 191 15.80 3.72 -12.49
N GLY A 192 16.55 3.00 -11.64
CA GLY A 192 17.99 2.91 -11.70
C GLY A 192 18.66 4.29 -11.63
N HIS A 193 19.50 4.62 -12.61
CA HIS A 193 20.15 5.92 -12.73
C HIS A 193 19.38 6.92 -13.62
N SER A 194 18.20 6.55 -14.11
CA SER A 194 17.39 7.42 -14.94
C SER A 194 16.76 8.54 -14.12
N LYS A 195 16.43 9.65 -14.76
CA LYS A 195 15.64 10.71 -14.12
C LYS A 195 14.16 10.33 -14.14
N PRO A 196 13.40 10.68 -13.10
CA PRO A 196 11.96 10.54 -13.14
C PRO A 196 11.36 11.34 -14.30
N TRP A 197 10.36 10.79 -14.96
CA TRP A 197 9.69 11.47 -16.08
C TRP A 197 8.98 12.73 -15.58
N PRO A 198 9.10 13.85 -16.28
CA PRO A 198 8.32 15.05 -15.98
C PRO A 198 6.84 14.81 -16.29
N GLY A 199 5.96 15.38 -15.46
CA GLY A 199 4.51 15.28 -15.66
C GLY A 199 3.74 15.95 -14.54
N ALA A 200 2.41 15.85 -14.59
CA ALA A 200 1.53 16.39 -13.54
C ALA A 200 1.36 15.46 -12.34
N TRP A 201 1.93 14.28 -12.40
CA TRP A 201 1.92 13.27 -11.34
C TRP A 201 2.98 13.53 -10.28
N LYS A 202 2.78 12.95 -9.10
CA LYS A 202 3.81 12.82 -8.05
C LYS A 202 4.51 11.48 -8.19
N TRP A 203 5.82 11.44 -7.93
CA TRP A 203 6.59 10.21 -7.95
C TRP A 203 6.68 9.55 -6.58
N MET A 204 6.44 8.25 -6.53
CA MET A 204 6.72 7.41 -5.37
C MET A 204 7.62 6.24 -5.77
N LEU A 205 8.69 6.01 -5.01
CA LEU A 205 9.56 4.84 -5.16
C LEU A 205 9.44 3.94 -3.94
N TYR A 206 9.36 2.63 -4.16
CA TYR A 206 9.18 1.66 -3.09
C TYR A 206 10.37 0.72 -2.88
N GLU A 207 10.42 0.05 -1.71
CA GLU A 207 11.45 -0.87 -1.24
C GLU A 207 12.80 -0.20 -0.94
N ILE A 208 12.80 1.04 -0.45
CA ILE A 208 14.01 1.77 -0.09
C ILE A 208 14.15 1.80 1.44
N ASN A 209 15.20 1.14 1.98
CA ASN A 209 15.46 1.04 3.40
C ASN A 209 16.84 1.60 3.80
N GLU A 210 17.53 2.30 2.89
CA GLU A 210 18.86 2.85 3.15
C GLU A 210 18.87 4.38 2.97
N LEU A 211 19.35 5.10 3.98
CA LEU A 211 19.36 6.56 4.02
C LEU A 211 20.13 7.18 2.83
N SER A 212 21.24 6.55 2.40
CA SER A 212 22.01 6.99 1.23
C SER A 212 21.17 6.95 -0.06
N THR A 213 20.35 5.91 -0.22
CA THR A 213 19.45 5.74 -1.37
C THR A 213 18.29 6.73 -1.30
N ILE A 214 17.73 6.99 -0.10
CA ILE A 214 16.72 8.02 0.14
C ILE A 214 17.25 9.39 -0.27
N THR A 215 18.46 9.76 0.21
CA THR A 215 19.10 11.04 -0.11
C THR A 215 19.30 11.18 -1.62
N HIS A 216 19.78 10.14 -2.29
CA HIS A 216 19.97 10.15 -3.75
C HIS A 216 18.67 10.49 -4.49
N PHE A 217 17.59 9.77 -4.22
CA PHE A 217 16.33 9.98 -4.92
C PHE A 217 15.62 11.29 -4.52
N THR A 218 15.81 11.75 -3.29
CA THR A 218 15.36 13.08 -2.87
C THR A 218 16.00 14.18 -3.73
N CYS A 219 17.30 14.09 -4.01
CA CYS A 219 18.00 15.04 -4.89
C CYS A 219 17.52 14.95 -6.36
N LEU A 220 16.96 13.83 -6.78
CA LEU A 220 16.35 13.68 -8.12
C LEU A 220 14.92 14.20 -8.20
N GLY A 221 14.35 14.70 -7.11
CA GLY A 221 13.01 15.29 -7.08
C GLY A 221 11.88 14.28 -6.91
N ILE A 222 12.14 13.11 -6.31
CA ILE A 222 11.10 12.16 -5.91
C ILE A 222 10.28 12.75 -4.77
N ASP A 223 8.94 12.64 -4.85
CA ASP A 223 8.02 13.23 -3.88
C ASP A 223 7.80 12.32 -2.66
N PHE A 224 7.78 10.99 -2.89
CA PHE A 224 7.48 9.98 -1.87
C PHE A 224 8.47 8.81 -1.94
N ILE A 225 8.90 8.34 -0.79
CA ILE A 225 9.72 7.12 -0.64
C ILE A 225 9.04 6.18 0.33
N GLU A 226 8.86 4.94 -0.12
CA GLU A 226 8.23 3.89 0.64
C GLU A 226 9.28 2.95 1.23
N THR A 227 9.19 2.75 2.55
CA THR A 227 10.14 1.98 3.34
C THR A 227 9.43 1.03 4.30
N SER A 228 10.02 -0.13 4.57
CA SER A 228 9.57 -1.05 5.62
C SER A 228 9.98 -0.59 7.03
N ASP A 229 11.00 0.28 7.13
CA ASP A 229 11.61 0.71 8.39
C ASP A 229 11.32 2.17 8.73
N ILE A 230 10.04 2.49 8.72
CA ILE A 230 9.54 3.86 8.83
C ILE A 230 9.96 4.55 10.15
N GLY A 231 10.00 3.82 11.27
CA GLY A 231 10.31 4.41 12.56
C GLY A 231 11.73 4.94 12.64
N ASP A 232 12.70 4.17 12.16
CA ASP A 232 14.10 4.58 12.20
C ASP A 232 14.37 5.71 11.19
N MET A 233 13.68 5.71 10.04
CA MET A 233 13.81 6.74 9.01
C MET A 233 13.21 8.09 9.42
N LEU A 234 12.18 8.13 10.27
CA LEU A 234 11.59 9.37 10.74
C LEU A 234 12.40 10.04 11.86
N VAL A 235 13.17 9.27 12.62
CA VAL A 235 14.05 9.81 13.67
C VAL A 235 15.20 10.61 13.07
N ASP A 236 15.69 10.19 11.88
CA ASP A 236 16.78 10.87 11.19
C ASP A 236 16.33 12.14 10.42
N GLU A 237 15.01 12.39 10.32
CA GLU A 237 14.45 13.59 9.69
C GLU A 237 14.22 14.76 10.65
N LEU A 238 14.45 14.61 11.96
CA LEU A 238 14.33 15.71 12.93
C LEU A 238 15.58 16.62 12.84
N PRO A 239 15.46 17.84 12.27
CA PRO A 239 16.52 18.82 12.41
C PRO A 239 16.59 19.29 13.88
N ASP A 240 17.79 19.47 14.36
CA ASP A 240 18.11 20.17 15.62
C ASP A 240 17.52 21.59 15.66
#